data_89a9fac4ae7f707a92d2c2a7d649b2c9
#
_entry.id   89a9fac4ae7f707a92d2c2a7d649b2c9
#
_cell.length_a   1.000
_cell.length_b   1.000
_cell.length_c   1.000
_cell.angle_alpha   90.00
_cell.angle_beta   90.00
_cell.angle_gamma   90.00
#
_symmetry.space_group_name_H-M   'P 1'
#
loop_
_entity.id
_entity.type
_entity.pdbx_description
1 polymer ?
#
loop_
_entity_poly.entity_id
_entity_poly.type
_entity_poly.pdbx_seq_one_letter_code
_entity_poly.pdbx_strand_id
1 'polypeptide(L)'
;MQMRQPSTRTRTATAAVIALTGLLLVTLDGSAAARPTSLQKRTAGQVEALALDGSRIAYDVAGTNGPGARCNVIYVWNLRRDIRTRVSGRQTCGADTTSTGAGVRELALAGGRAAWIVNKGGNTDSGDYLYVAALARPNERILASAFRTGDVDGILTGNWLGGLVGAKSFLAVNHWATDTHGAVTSARLQRIGARLGNLTEGTASIVARSTDGRQVAVLRQDGTIGLYTTRGKLLRVVTPSSATEIAVRGDYLVVLTKTRTLEVYNSHSGRRLRSWHVASGAAHLDVSNRLASYAAPHAVHVVRLATGKGTFVARTGAEIRGVQLEPAGLAYAIDGPHETGKVVFVPMSRLQPKPRLG
;
A
#
# COMPACT_ATOMS: atom_id res chain seq x y z
N MET A 1 32.70 -68.20 8.54
CA MET A 1 33.60 -68.87 7.64
C MET A 1 34.35 -67.82 6.85
N GLN A 2 35.66 -67.78 7.08
CA GLN A 2 36.79 -67.17 6.33
C GLN A 2 36.62 -65.74 5.78
N MET A 3 37.22 -64.70 6.38
CA MET A 3 38.64 -64.27 6.32
C MET A 3 39.26 -64.25 4.91
N ARG A 4 39.60 -63.02 4.46
CA ARG A 4 40.93 -62.70 3.92
C ARG A 4 41.10 -61.20 3.69
N GLN A 5 41.95 -60.56 4.47
CA GLN A 5 42.88 -59.52 4.04
C GLN A 5 44.11 -60.17 3.43
N PRO A 6 45.14 -59.55 2.88
CA PRO A 6 45.51 -58.10 2.83
C PRO A 6 46.16 -57.72 1.46
N SER A 7 46.53 -56.43 1.25
CA SER A 7 47.99 -56.10 1.15
C SER A 7 48.22 -54.64 0.75
N THR A 8 49.00 -54.03 1.56
CA THR A 8 49.81 -52.81 1.40
C THR A 8 50.62 -52.76 0.10
N ARG A 9 50.71 -51.57 -0.51
CA ARG A 9 51.94 -51.09 -1.18
C ARG A 9 52.06 -49.59 -1.15
N THR A 10 52.97 -49.18 -0.29
CA THR A 10 53.64 -47.87 -0.24
C THR A 10 54.40 -47.59 -1.53
N ARG A 11 54.27 -46.41 -2.09
CA ARG A 11 55.28 -45.79 -2.95
C ARG A 11 55.43 -44.33 -2.62
N THR A 12 56.48 -44.04 -1.95
CA THR A 12 57.12 -42.73 -1.82
C THR A 12 57.58 -42.22 -3.19
N ALA A 13 57.28 -41.00 -3.51
CA ALA A 13 58.04 -40.25 -4.52
C ALA A 13 58.10 -38.77 -4.05
N THR A 14 59.29 -38.40 -3.67
CA THR A 14 59.80 -37.07 -3.41
C THR A 14 59.93 -36.32 -4.74
N ALA A 15 59.50 -35.06 -4.77
CA ALA A 15 60.23 -34.04 -5.52
C ALA A 15 59.55 -32.67 -5.52
N ALA A 16 60.32 -31.74 -5.12
CA ALA A 16 60.56 -30.39 -5.65
C ALA A 16 59.56 -29.30 -5.31
N VAL A 17 59.93 -28.53 -4.33
CA VAL A 17 59.52 -27.15 -4.02
C VAL A 17 60.07 -26.24 -5.11
N ILE A 18 59.15 -25.54 -5.80
CA ILE A 18 59.49 -24.30 -6.51
C ILE A 18 58.56 -23.23 -5.94
N ALA A 19 59.11 -22.40 -5.09
CA ALA A 19 58.48 -21.17 -4.60
C ALA A 19 58.53 -20.13 -5.73
N LEU A 20 57.35 -19.79 -6.28
CA LEU A 20 57.16 -18.60 -7.08
C LEU A 20 56.21 -17.67 -6.31
N THR A 21 56.80 -16.78 -5.54
CA THR A 21 56.11 -15.64 -4.91
C THR A 21 55.75 -14.63 -5.98
N GLY A 22 54.58 -14.84 -6.62
CA GLY A 22 53.93 -13.85 -7.44
C GLY A 22 53.01 -12.98 -6.56
N LEU A 23 53.47 -11.81 -6.15
CA LEU A 23 52.69 -10.80 -5.48
C LEU A 23 51.66 -10.25 -6.46
N LEU A 24 50.46 -10.86 -6.52
CA LEU A 24 49.31 -10.29 -7.22
C LEU A 24 48.74 -9.18 -6.34
N LEU A 25 49.15 -7.94 -6.57
CA LEU A 25 48.41 -6.77 -6.13
C LEU A 25 47.07 -6.75 -6.90
N VAL A 26 46.06 -7.39 -6.31
CA VAL A 26 44.68 -7.18 -6.69
C VAL A 26 44.30 -5.79 -6.16
N THR A 27 44.45 -4.78 -7.01
CA THR A 27 43.76 -3.51 -6.80
C THR A 27 42.28 -3.79 -6.80
N LEU A 28 41.68 -3.94 -5.63
CA LEU A 28 40.25 -3.86 -5.41
C LEU A 28 39.85 -2.43 -5.77
N ASP A 29 39.66 -2.16 -7.06
CA ASP A 29 38.87 -1.05 -7.50
C ASP A 29 37.50 -1.23 -6.87
N GLY A 30 37.33 -0.59 -5.71
CA GLY A 30 36.05 -0.43 -5.06
C GLY A 30 35.17 0.42 -5.98
N SER A 31 34.61 -0.21 -7.03
CA SER A 31 33.51 0.38 -7.78
C SER A 31 32.42 0.66 -6.77
N ALA A 32 32.35 1.92 -6.36
CA ALA A 32 31.26 2.42 -5.51
C ALA A 32 29.97 2.02 -6.20
N ALA A 33 29.30 0.98 -5.67
CA ALA A 33 28.06 0.45 -6.21
C ALA A 33 27.15 1.64 -6.50
N ALA A 34 26.85 1.90 -7.77
CA ALA A 34 26.03 3.01 -8.19
C ALA A 34 24.73 2.97 -7.38
N ARG A 35 24.44 4.04 -6.65
CA ARG A 35 23.25 4.09 -5.79
C ARG A 35 22.03 3.86 -6.69
N PRO A 36 21.13 2.93 -6.32
CA PRO A 36 19.95 2.69 -7.11
C PRO A 36 19.21 4.02 -7.33
N THR A 37 19.02 4.38 -8.58
CA THR A 37 18.28 5.57 -8.99
C THR A 37 16.81 5.41 -8.67
N SER A 38 16.06 6.49 -8.42
CA SER A 38 14.60 6.40 -8.35
C SER A 38 14.07 5.89 -9.69
N LEU A 39 13.12 4.94 -9.63
CA LEU A 39 12.43 4.45 -10.82
C LEU A 39 11.17 5.26 -11.03
N GLN A 40 10.77 5.46 -12.30
CA GLN A 40 9.54 6.20 -12.61
C GLN A 40 8.85 5.66 -13.85
N LYS A 41 7.51 5.73 -13.85
CA LYS A 41 6.67 5.43 -15.00
C LYS A 41 5.74 6.61 -15.25
N ARG A 42 5.77 7.14 -16.48
CA ARG A 42 4.76 8.10 -16.94
C ARG A 42 3.50 7.35 -17.36
N THR A 43 2.35 7.98 -17.17
CA THR A 43 1.05 7.45 -17.53
C THR A 43 0.35 8.38 -18.52
N ALA A 44 -0.46 7.82 -19.40
CA ALA A 44 -1.23 8.59 -20.38
C ALA A 44 -2.45 9.30 -19.75
N GLY A 45 -2.86 8.89 -18.54
CA GLY A 45 -3.93 9.49 -17.76
C GLY A 45 -3.46 9.75 -16.33
N GLN A 46 -4.27 10.46 -15.56
CA GLN A 46 -4.06 10.69 -14.13
C GLN A 46 -4.04 9.36 -13.37
N VAL A 47 -3.37 9.34 -12.22
CA VAL A 47 -3.33 8.21 -11.30
C VAL A 47 -4.14 8.60 -10.06
N GLU A 48 -5.28 7.96 -9.84
CA GLU A 48 -6.18 8.27 -8.72
C GLU A 48 -5.96 7.36 -7.53
N ALA A 49 -5.46 6.13 -7.77
CA ALA A 49 -5.20 5.15 -6.73
C ALA A 49 -3.85 4.46 -6.90
N LEU A 50 -3.16 4.23 -5.79
CA LEU A 50 -1.83 3.62 -5.72
C LEU A 50 -1.77 2.59 -4.60
N ALA A 51 -1.14 1.44 -4.85
CA ALA A 51 -0.84 0.44 -3.83
C ALA A 51 0.55 -0.15 -4.02
N LEU A 52 1.28 -0.36 -2.92
CA LEU A 52 2.61 -0.96 -2.90
C LEU A 52 2.60 -2.23 -2.04
N ASP A 53 3.14 -3.33 -2.55
CA ASP A 53 3.39 -4.57 -1.78
C ASP A 53 4.73 -5.18 -2.22
N GLY A 54 5.72 -5.04 -1.37
CA GLY A 54 7.08 -5.49 -1.63
C GLY A 54 7.73 -4.83 -2.84
N SER A 55 7.94 -5.58 -3.93
CA SER A 55 8.52 -5.08 -5.18
C SER A 55 7.49 -4.83 -6.28
N ARG A 56 6.23 -4.62 -5.94
CA ARG A 56 5.14 -4.39 -6.89
C ARG A 56 4.36 -3.14 -6.54
N ILE A 57 4.10 -2.32 -7.53
CA ILE A 57 3.24 -1.15 -7.44
C ILE A 57 2.03 -1.38 -8.33
N ALA A 58 0.83 -1.37 -7.76
CA ALA A 58 -0.39 -1.26 -8.54
C ALA A 58 -0.81 0.21 -8.60
N TYR A 59 -1.32 0.62 -9.73
CA TYR A 59 -1.87 1.95 -9.95
C TYR A 59 -2.93 1.89 -11.04
N ASP A 60 -3.90 2.75 -10.92
CA ASP A 60 -4.85 2.97 -12.00
C ASP A 60 -4.34 4.06 -12.94
N VAL A 61 -4.86 4.06 -14.14
CA VAL A 61 -4.65 5.13 -15.11
C VAL A 61 -6.02 5.51 -15.63
N ALA A 62 -6.43 6.74 -15.33
CA ALA A 62 -7.67 7.28 -15.88
C ALA A 62 -7.55 7.39 -17.39
N GLY A 63 -8.59 6.99 -18.09
CA GLY A 63 -8.67 7.06 -19.54
C GLY A 63 -10.04 7.55 -19.99
N THR A 64 -10.14 7.98 -21.22
CA THR A 64 -11.41 8.33 -21.86
C THR A 64 -11.73 7.32 -22.95
N ASN A 65 -12.86 6.62 -22.86
CA ASN A 65 -13.42 5.82 -23.95
C ASN A 65 -14.59 6.57 -24.59
N GLY A 66 -14.29 7.66 -25.30
CA GLY A 66 -15.31 8.48 -25.94
C GLY A 66 -15.91 9.58 -25.04
N PRO A 67 -16.83 10.39 -25.54
CA PRO A 67 -17.41 11.52 -24.85
C PRO A 67 -18.12 11.08 -23.55
N GLY A 68 -17.62 11.47 -22.40
CA GLY A 68 -18.26 11.32 -21.09
C GLY A 68 -17.95 10.04 -20.30
N ALA A 69 -17.27 9.05 -20.83
CA ALA A 69 -16.91 7.84 -20.10
C ALA A 69 -15.43 7.84 -19.70
N ARG A 70 -15.12 7.92 -18.42
CA ARG A 70 -13.77 7.65 -17.91
C ARG A 70 -13.61 6.14 -17.70
N CYS A 71 -12.66 5.55 -18.39
CA CYS A 71 -12.28 4.16 -18.21
C CYS A 71 -10.92 4.08 -17.52
N ASN A 72 -10.90 3.53 -16.33
CA ASN A 72 -9.65 3.33 -15.60
C ASN A 72 -9.05 1.96 -15.95
N VAL A 73 -7.76 1.95 -16.18
CA VAL A 73 -6.98 0.72 -16.41
C VAL A 73 -6.05 0.48 -15.24
N ILE A 74 -6.13 -0.69 -14.63
CA ILE A 74 -5.25 -1.06 -13.54
C ILE A 74 -4.00 -1.74 -14.10
N TYR A 75 -2.86 -1.21 -13.72
CA TYR A 75 -1.54 -1.79 -14.00
C TYR A 75 -0.85 -2.23 -12.72
N VAL A 76 -0.04 -3.29 -12.83
CA VAL A 76 0.93 -3.69 -11.81
C VAL A 76 2.32 -3.61 -12.41
N TRP A 77 3.15 -2.79 -11.79
CA TRP A 77 4.55 -2.61 -12.15
C TRP A 77 5.43 -3.44 -11.22
N ASN A 78 6.14 -4.41 -11.78
CA ASN A 78 7.16 -5.20 -11.07
C ASN A 78 8.49 -4.45 -11.11
N LEU A 79 8.91 -3.92 -9.97
CA LEU A 79 10.12 -3.10 -9.82
C LEU A 79 11.43 -3.86 -10.10
N ARG A 80 11.45 -5.20 -9.84
CA ARG A 80 12.66 -6.01 -10.07
C ARG A 80 12.92 -6.28 -11.54
N ARG A 81 11.86 -6.41 -12.33
CA ARG A 81 11.92 -6.73 -13.77
C ARG A 81 11.68 -5.51 -14.64
N ASP A 82 11.27 -4.41 -14.06
CA ASP A 82 10.78 -3.19 -14.74
C ASP A 82 9.64 -3.46 -15.74
N ILE A 83 8.82 -4.48 -15.50
CA ILE A 83 7.73 -4.88 -16.38
C ILE A 83 6.41 -4.37 -15.80
N ARG A 84 5.60 -3.77 -16.67
CA ARG A 84 4.23 -3.36 -16.38
C ARG A 84 3.24 -4.35 -17.01
N THR A 85 2.29 -4.85 -16.22
CA THR A 85 1.24 -5.76 -16.66
C THR A 85 -0.12 -5.13 -16.37
N ARG A 86 -1.01 -5.12 -17.36
CA ARG A 86 -2.42 -4.77 -17.16
C ARG A 86 -3.11 -5.91 -16.41
N VAL A 87 -3.88 -5.60 -15.37
CA VAL A 87 -4.62 -6.58 -14.56
C VAL A 87 -6.13 -6.40 -14.61
N SER A 88 -6.62 -5.20 -14.99
CA SER A 88 -8.04 -4.97 -15.23
C SER A 88 -8.45 -5.44 -16.62
N GLY A 89 -9.63 -6.02 -16.73
CA GLY A 89 -10.25 -6.42 -17.99
C GLY A 89 -11.20 -5.36 -18.54
N ARG A 90 -12.15 -5.82 -19.35
CA ARG A 90 -13.17 -4.95 -19.99
C ARG A 90 -14.30 -4.56 -19.01
N GLN A 91 -14.57 -5.37 -17.99
CA GLN A 91 -15.66 -5.12 -17.04
C GLN A 91 -15.43 -3.88 -16.17
N THR A 92 -14.16 -3.57 -15.85
CA THR A 92 -13.78 -2.34 -15.15
C THR A 92 -14.17 -1.09 -15.96
N CYS A 93 -14.26 -1.22 -17.28
CA CYS A 93 -14.56 -0.16 -18.22
C CYS A 93 -15.97 -0.28 -18.82
N GLY A 94 -16.91 -0.88 -18.12
CA GLY A 94 -18.28 -1.04 -18.63
C GLY A 94 -18.84 0.29 -19.10
N ALA A 95 -19.13 0.40 -20.41
CA ALA A 95 -19.81 1.54 -20.99
C ALA A 95 -21.28 1.48 -20.57
N ASP A 96 -21.58 2.06 -19.42
CA ASP A 96 -22.94 2.42 -19.10
C ASP A 96 -23.15 3.85 -19.58
N THR A 97 -23.86 3.99 -20.70
CA THR A 97 -24.11 5.29 -21.32
C THR A 97 -25.03 6.19 -20.49
N THR A 98 -25.64 5.65 -19.42
CA THR A 98 -26.54 6.37 -18.52
C THR A 98 -25.81 6.85 -17.25
N SER A 99 -24.59 6.40 -17.01
CA SER A 99 -23.79 6.72 -15.82
C SER A 99 -23.10 8.08 -15.98
N THR A 100 -23.17 8.93 -14.96
CA THR A 100 -22.42 10.20 -14.88
C THR A 100 -20.93 10.00 -14.66
N GLY A 101 -20.48 8.77 -14.48
CA GLY A 101 -19.07 8.39 -14.41
C GLY A 101 -18.85 7.02 -13.79
N ALA A 102 -17.80 6.36 -14.24
CA ALA A 102 -17.26 5.18 -13.59
C ALA A 102 -15.77 5.43 -13.32
N GLY A 103 -15.35 5.27 -12.09
CA GLY A 103 -13.95 5.51 -11.70
C GLY A 103 -13.47 4.51 -10.66
N VAL A 104 -12.18 4.21 -10.70
CA VAL A 104 -11.51 3.47 -9.63
C VAL A 104 -11.32 4.41 -8.46
N ARG A 105 -11.90 4.06 -7.31
CA ARG A 105 -11.76 4.85 -6.08
C ARG A 105 -10.62 4.40 -5.20
N GLU A 106 -10.38 3.11 -5.18
CA GLU A 106 -9.45 2.50 -4.24
C GLU A 106 -8.79 1.28 -4.87
N LEU A 107 -7.55 1.03 -4.45
CA LEU A 107 -6.72 -0.05 -4.95
C LEU A 107 -5.89 -0.62 -3.79
N ALA A 108 -5.75 -1.94 -3.74
CA ALA A 108 -4.88 -2.63 -2.81
C ALA A 108 -4.14 -3.78 -3.47
N LEU A 109 -2.92 -4.05 -2.98
CA LEU A 109 -2.11 -5.20 -3.35
C LEU A 109 -1.87 -6.10 -2.15
N ALA A 110 -1.86 -7.40 -2.36
CA ALA A 110 -1.40 -8.36 -1.35
C ALA A 110 -0.91 -9.65 -2.00
N GLY A 111 0.36 -9.90 -1.87
CA GLY A 111 0.99 -11.12 -2.38
C GLY A 111 0.84 -11.26 -3.88
N GLY A 112 0.01 -12.20 -4.31
CA GLY A 112 -0.23 -12.49 -5.73
C GLY A 112 -1.54 -11.92 -6.26
N ARG A 113 -2.20 -10.96 -5.57
CA ARG A 113 -3.53 -10.43 -5.92
C ARG A 113 -3.57 -8.91 -5.89
N ALA A 114 -4.36 -8.34 -6.80
CA ALA A 114 -4.83 -6.96 -6.74
C ALA A 114 -6.33 -6.95 -6.45
N ALA A 115 -6.78 -5.97 -5.68
CA ALA A 115 -8.20 -5.68 -5.48
C ALA A 115 -8.44 -4.19 -5.71
N TRP A 116 -9.58 -3.84 -6.32
CA TRP A 116 -9.95 -2.45 -6.54
C TRP A 116 -11.47 -2.28 -6.49
N ILE A 117 -11.89 -1.07 -6.13
CA ILE A 117 -13.29 -0.69 -6.09
C ILE A 117 -13.55 0.28 -7.23
N VAL A 118 -14.52 -0.05 -8.04
CA VAL A 118 -15.08 0.83 -9.07
C VAL A 118 -16.41 1.36 -8.56
N ASN A 119 -16.57 2.66 -8.52
CA ASN A 119 -17.87 3.29 -8.36
C ASN A 119 -18.49 3.51 -9.73
N LYS A 120 -19.75 3.14 -9.90
CA LYS A 120 -20.56 3.39 -11.09
C LYS A 120 -21.89 3.98 -10.64
N GLY A 121 -22.35 5.02 -11.28
CA GLY A 121 -23.66 5.54 -10.93
C GLY A 121 -23.97 6.89 -11.49
N GLY A 122 -25.22 7.27 -11.31
CA GLY A 122 -25.80 8.56 -11.61
C GLY A 122 -26.06 9.38 -10.34
N ASN A 123 -26.89 10.43 -10.50
CA ASN A 123 -27.21 11.34 -9.40
C ASN A 123 -28.12 10.71 -8.33
N THR A 124 -28.94 9.73 -8.70
CA THR A 124 -29.92 9.09 -7.81
C THR A 124 -29.49 7.69 -7.36
N ASP A 125 -28.83 6.95 -8.24
CA ASP A 125 -28.44 5.58 -7.98
C ASP A 125 -26.95 5.38 -8.23
N SER A 126 -26.27 4.69 -7.33
CA SER A 126 -24.87 4.36 -7.52
C SER A 126 -24.52 2.99 -6.93
N GLY A 127 -23.50 2.36 -7.49
CA GLY A 127 -23.01 1.07 -7.05
C GLY A 127 -21.50 1.06 -6.91
N ASP A 128 -21.02 0.41 -5.85
CA ASP A 128 -19.62 0.07 -5.68
C ASP A 128 -19.41 -1.40 -6.04
N TYR A 129 -18.43 -1.67 -6.86
CA TYR A 129 -18.08 -3.02 -7.31
C TYR A 129 -16.66 -3.34 -6.89
N LEU A 130 -16.50 -4.36 -6.06
CA LEU A 130 -15.21 -4.88 -5.66
C LEU A 130 -14.73 -5.90 -6.67
N TYR A 131 -13.67 -5.57 -7.39
CA TYR A 131 -12.96 -6.46 -8.29
C TYR A 131 -11.73 -7.06 -7.63
N VAL A 132 -11.41 -8.29 -8.02
CA VAL A 132 -10.19 -8.98 -7.59
C VAL A 132 -9.57 -9.70 -8.80
N ALA A 133 -8.26 -9.61 -8.95
CA ALA A 133 -7.50 -10.36 -9.94
C ALA A 133 -6.26 -11.02 -9.34
N ALA A 134 -5.92 -12.21 -9.82
CA ALA A 134 -4.65 -12.85 -9.57
C ALA A 134 -3.58 -12.28 -10.51
N LEU A 135 -2.40 -11.92 -9.99
CA LEU A 135 -1.34 -11.30 -10.81
C LEU A 135 -0.67 -12.28 -11.77
N ALA A 136 -0.67 -13.59 -11.44
CA ALA A 136 -0.07 -14.60 -12.28
C ALA A 136 -0.87 -14.88 -13.57
N ARG A 137 -2.17 -14.77 -13.49
CA ARG A 137 -3.11 -14.91 -14.60
C ARG A 137 -4.21 -13.88 -14.42
N PRO A 138 -4.00 -12.65 -14.91
CA PRO A 138 -4.95 -11.58 -14.73
C PRO A 138 -6.30 -11.93 -15.35
N ASN A 139 -7.25 -12.28 -14.50
CA ASN A 139 -8.64 -12.47 -14.84
C ASN A 139 -9.45 -11.81 -13.74
N GLU A 140 -9.99 -10.62 -14.03
CA GLU A 140 -10.78 -9.87 -13.07
C GLU A 140 -12.11 -10.56 -12.83
N ARG A 141 -12.55 -10.58 -11.58
CA ARG A 141 -13.89 -10.99 -11.20
C ARG A 141 -14.48 -10.04 -10.19
N ILE A 142 -15.77 -9.81 -10.28
CA ILE A 142 -16.51 -9.13 -9.22
C ILE A 142 -16.64 -10.10 -8.05
N LEU A 143 -16.21 -9.67 -6.87
CA LEU A 143 -16.32 -10.43 -5.64
C LEU A 143 -17.53 -10.00 -4.82
N ALA A 144 -17.86 -8.72 -4.85
CA ALA A 144 -19.01 -8.12 -4.17
C ALA A 144 -19.47 -6.87 -4.89
N SER A 145 -20.73 -6.50 -4.64
CA SER A 145 -21.30 -5.22 -5.05
C SER A 145 -22.14 -4.66 -3.91
N ALA A 146 -22.26 -3.35 -3.87
CA ALA A 146 -23.08 -2.63 -2.90
C ALA A 146 -23.79 -1.50 -3.63
N PHE A 147 -25.07 -1.31 -3.36
CA PHE A 147 -25.92 -0.38 -4.06
C PHE A 147 -26.58 0.59 -3.08
N ARG A 148 -26.78 1.80 -3.53
CA ARG A 148 -27.47 2.87 -2.81
C ARG A 148 -28.32 3.68 -3.73
N THR A 149 -29.42 4.20 -3.19
CA THR A 149 -30.38 5.06 -3.88
C THR A 149 -30.42 6.40 -3.15
N GLY A 150 -30.42 7.49 -3.87
CA GLY A 150 -30.62 8.84 -3.33
C GLY A 150 -32.09 9.19 -3.27
N ASP A 151 -32.46 9.94 -2.26
CA ASP A 151 -33.77 10.59 -2.16
C ASP A 151 -33.75 11.99 -2.80
N VAL A 152 -34.88 12.69 -2.70
CA VAL A 152 -35.04 14.06 -3.22
C VAL A 152 -34.16 15.09 -2.53
N ASP A 153 -33.70 14.82 -1.30
CA ASP A 153 -32.81 15.66 -0.50
C ASP A 153 -31.35 15.29 -0.71
N GLY A 154 -31.06 14.33 -1.59
CA GLY A 154 -29.70 13.85 -1.90
C GLY A 154 -29.10 12.93 -0.83
N ILE A 155 -29.90 12.43 0.11
CA ILE A 155 -29.46 11.45 1.10
C ILE A 155 -29.33 10.09 0.44
N LEU A 156 -28.15 9.50 0.51
CA LEU A 156 -27.88 8.17 -0.05
C LEU A 156 -28.12 7.09 0.99
N THR A 157 -29.12 6.26 0.72
CA THR A 157 -29.52 5.09 1.54
C THR A 157 -29.07 3.80 0.89
N GLY A 158 -28.52 2.88 1.65
CA GLY A 158 -28.17 1.55 1.14
C GLY A 158 -26.81 1.05 1.61
N ASN A 159 -26.17 0.25 0.76
CA ASN A 159 -24.92 -0.40 1.05
C ASN A 159 -23.74 0.23 0.33
N TRP A 160 -22.61 0.21 0.97
CA TRP A 160 -21.37 0.81 0.52
C TRP A 160 -20.20 -0.17 0.64
N LEU A 161 -19.28 -0.09 -0.32
CA LEU A 161 -17.97 -0.72 -0.23
C LEU A 161 -16.91 0.36 -0.31
N GLY A 162 -15.87 0.27 0.51
CA GLY A 162 -14.76 1.18 0.49
C GLY A 162 -13.63 0.74 1.40
N GLY A 163 -12.55 1.50 1.40
CA GLY A 163 -11.48 1.27 2.32
C GLY A 163 -10.74 -0.02 2.14
N LEU A 164 -10.25 -0.24 0.96
CA LEU A 164 -9.34 -1.32 0.67
C LEU A 164 -8.02 -1.17 1.43
N VAL A 165 -7.58 -2.25 2.05
CA VAL A 165 -6.24 -2.37 2.60
C VAL A 165 -5.62 -3.70 2.20
N GLY A 166 -4.31 -3.69 1.96
CA GLY A 166 -3.58 -4.88 1.57
C GLY A 166 -2.12 -4.85 1.99
N ALA A 167 -1.61 -5.98 2.45
CA ALA A 167 -0.19 -6.19 2.68
C ALA A 167 0.12 -7.69 2.73
N LYS A 168 1.25 -8.11 2.19
CA LYS A 168 1.68 -9.52 2.15
C LYS A 168 0.62 -10.41 1.49
N SER A 169 -0.08 -11.26 2.24
CA SER A 169 -1.15 -12.14 1.73
C SER A 169 -2.55 -11.71 2.17
N PHE A 170 -2.66 -10.61 2.92
CA PHE A 170 -3.90 -10.15 3.53
C PHE A 170 -4.51 -9.00 2.72
N LEU A 171 -5.79 -9.12 2.38
CA LEU A 171 -6.63 -8.09 1.78
C LEU A 171 -7.90 -7.95 2.59
N ALA A 172 -8.37 -6.72 2.79
CA ALA A 172 -9.66 -6.46 3.42
C ALA A 172 -10.34 -5.24 2.82
N VAL A 173 -11.67 -5.19 2.99
CA VAL A 173 -12.56 -4.12 2.53
C VAL A 173 -13.52 -3.75 3.64
N ASN A 174 -13.86 -2.48 3.76
CA ASN A 174 -14.94 -2.02 4.60
C ASN A 174 -16.27 -2.11 3.84
N HIS A 175 -17.29 -2.63 4.52
CA HIS A 175 -18.66 -2.67 4.04
C HIS A 175 -19.55 -2.04 5.13
N TRP A 176 -20.38 -1.08 4.74
CA TRP A 176 -21.31 -0.43 5.67
C TRP A 176 -22.66 -0.19 5.03
N ALA A 177 -23.67 -0.01 5.86
CA ALA A 177 -25.02 0.34 5.45
C ALA A 177 -25.46 1.65 6.12
N THR A 178 -26.27 2.42 5.41
CA THR A 178 -26.91 3.64 5.90
C THR A 178 -28.43 3.51 5.81
N ASP A 179 -29.13 4.15 6.74
CA ASP A 179 -30.59 4.31 6.70
C ASP A 179 -31.03 5.51 5.86
N THR A 180 -32.34 5.77 5.85
CA THR A 180 -32.96 6.89 5.12
C THR A 180 -32.56 8.28 5.64
N HIS A 181 -31.89 8.37 6.79
CA HIS A 181 -31.34 9.61 7.33
C HIS A 181 -29.84 9.74 7.11
N GLY A 182 -29.22 8.78 6.37
CA GLY A 182 -27.79 8.72 6.15
C GLY A 182 -26.99 8.23 7.36
N ALA A 183 -27.66 7.81 8.45
CA ALA A 183 -26.97 7.28 9.60
C ALA A 183 -26.46 5.85 9.34
N VAL A 184 -25.25 5.55 9.83
CA VAL A 184 -24.65 4.21 9.66
C VAL A 184 -25.34 3.22 10.60
N THR A 185 -26.00 2.23 10.01
CA THR A 185 -26.71 1.17 10.75
C THR A 185 -25.84 -0.06 10.99
N SER A 186 -24.85 -0.29 10.11
CA SER A 186 -23.84 -1.33 10.31
C SER A 186 -22.53 -0.95 9.61
N ALA A 187 -21.40 -1.30 10.21
CA ALA A 187 -20.09 -1.16 9.60
C ALA A 187 -19.21 -2.36 9.97
N ARG A 188 -18.62 -2.99 8.97
CA ARG A 188 -17.79 -4.19 9.15
C ARG A 188 -16.58 -4.16 8.25
N LEU A 189 -15.45 -4.55 8.77
CA LEU A 189 -14.29 -4.87 7.98
C LEU A 189 -14.36 -6.34 7.58
N GLN A 190 -14.19 -6.64 6.30
CA GLN A 190 -14.27 -7.99 5.76
C GLN A 190 -12.97 -8.38 5.09
N ARG A 191 -12.48 -9.58 5.39
CA ARG A 191 -11.33 -10.17 4.71
C ARG A 191 -11.75 -10.61 3.30
N ILE A 192 -10.89 -10.30 2.32
CA ILE A 192 -11.05 -10.72 0.93
C ILE A 192 -10.34 -12.06 0.73
N GLY A 193 -11.12 -13.12 0.53
CA GLY A 193 -10.68 -14.47 0.20
C GLY A 193 -11.30 -14.97 -1.09
N ALA A 194 -11.71 -16.24 -1.12
CA ALA A 194 -12.62 -16.78 -2.14
C ALA A 194 -14.02 -16.14 -2.03
N ARG A 195 -14.41 -15.82 -0.79
CA ARG A 195 -15.59 -15.04 -0.39
C ARG A 195 -15.16 -13.99 0.63
N LEU A 196 -16.04 -13.04 0.92
CA LEU A 196 -15.85 -12.11 2.02
C LEU A 196 -16.08 -12.80 3.35
N GLY A 197 -15.23 -12.53 4.34
CA GLY A 197 -15.36 -13.04 5.71
C GLY A 197 -15.23 -11.91 6.72
N ASN A 198 -16.18 -11.80 7.67
CA ASN A 198 -16.17 -10.74 8.66
C ASN A 198 -14.96 -10.82 9.59
N LEU A 199 -14.32 -9.69 9.81
CA LEU A 199 -13.23 -9.50 10.78
C LEU A 199 -13.71 -8.69 11.98
N THR A 200 -14.48 -7.63 11.73
CA THR A 200 -15.06 -6.78 12.79
C THR A 200 -16.46 -6.37 12.39
N GLU A 201 -17.31 -6.15 13.38
CA GLU A 201 -18.65 -5.62 13.21
C GLU A 201 -18.90 -4.49 14.21
N GLY A 202 -19.81 -3.59 13.89
CA GLY A 202 -20.24 -2.49 14.74
C GLY A 202 -21.15 -1.52 13.99
N THR A 203 -21.67 -0.54 14.71
CA THR A 203 -22.53 0.53 14.16
C THR A 203 -21.77 1.82 13.91
N ALA A 204 -20.59 2.00 14.51
CA ALA A 204 -19.75 3.17 14.25
C ALA A 204 -19.02 3.04 12.91
N SER A 205 -19.08 4.08 12.10
CA SER A 205 -18.37 4.17 10.82
C SER A 205 -16.87 3.90 10.99
N ILE A 206 -16.28 3.23 10.01
CA ILE A 206 -14.84 3.06 9.90
C ILE A 206 -14.28 4.25 9.10
N VAL A 207 -13.52 5.13 9.79
CA VAL A 207 -12.94 6.35 9.22
C VAL A 207 -11.64 6.05 8.48
N ALA A 208 -10.76 5.25 9.11
CA ALA A 208 -9.49 4.86 8.52
C ALA A 208 -9.10 3.45 8.93
N ARG A 209 -8.27 2.81 8.13
CA ARG A 209 -7.78 1.44 8.35
C ARG A 209 -6.39 1.30 7.79
N SER A 210 -5.63 0.37 8.36
CA SER A 210 -4.28 0.04 7.90
C SER A 210 -3.94 -1.40 8.25
N THR A 211 -3.04 -2.01 7.52
CA THR A 211 -2.56 -3.36 7.81
C THR A 211 -1.10 -3.54 7.41
N ASP A 212 -0.38 -4.35 8.17
CA ASP A 212 0.95 -4.84 7.80
C ASP A 212 0.92 -6.32 7.34
N GLY A 213 -0.28 -6.88 7.15
CA GLY A 213 -0.52 -8.27 6.80
C GLY A 213 -0.38 -9.25 7.97
N ARG A 214 -0.14 -8.78 9.20
CA ARG A 214 -0.16 -9.55 10.46
C ARG A 214 -1.24 -9.06 11.39
N GLN A 215 -1.41 -7.74 11.46
CA GLN A 215 -2.42 -7.06 12.24
C GLN A 215 -3.17 -6.04 11.38
N VAL A 216 -4.34 -5.65 11.85
CA VAL A 216 -5.21 -4.67 11.21
C VAL A 216 -5.56 -3.61 12.25
N ALA A 217 -5.35 -2.36 11.90
CA ALA A 217 -5.81 -1.21 12.67
C ALA A 217 -7.08 -0.64 12.02
N VAL A 218 -8.08 -0.34 12.84
CA VAL A 218 -9.36 0.23 12.41
C VAL A 218 -9.68 1.43 13.29
N LEU A 219 -9.68 2.63 12.70
CA LEU A 219 -10.15 3.85 13.34
C LEU A 219 -11.65 3.99 13.09
N ARG A 220 -12.41 4.14 14.16
CA ARG A 220 -13.85 4.38 14.11
C ARG A 220 -14.19 5.85 14.31
N GLN A 221 -15.39 6.24 13.94
CA GLN A 221 -15.87 7.62 14.05
C GLN A 221 -15.88 8.15 15.51
N ASP A 222 -16.04 7.26 16.49
CA ASP A 222 -15.95 7.56 17.92
C ASP A 222 -14.52 7.92 18.39
N GLY A 223 -13.55 7.88 17.47
CA GLY A 223 -12.14 8.17 17.75
C GLY A 223 -11.35 6.97 18.30
N THR A 224 -11.98 5.81 18.49
CA THR A 224 -11.27 4.61 18.96
C THR A 224 -10.54 3.91 17.83
N ILE A 225 -9.35 3.38 18.13
CA ILE A 225 -8.59 2.52 17.21
C ILE A 225 -8.54 1.11 17.78
N GLY A 226 -9.21 0.19 17.12
CA GLY A 226 -9.08 -1.24 17.39
C GLY A 226 -7.89 -1.83 16.63
N LEU A 227 -7.02 -2.54 17.33
CA LEU A 227 -5.98 -3.38 16.72
C LEU A 227 -6.46 -4.84 16.77
N TYR A 228 -6.48 -5.49 15.62
CA TYR A 228 -6.98 -6.85 15.44
C TYR A 228 -5.93 -7.74 14.78
N THR A 229 -5.99 -9.04 15.03
CA THR A 229 -5.32 -10.02 14.19
C THR A 229 -5.99 -10.07 12.81
N THR A 230 -5.31 -10.61 11.81
CA THR A 230 -5.90 -10.89 10.48
C THR A 230 -7.01 -11.95 10.49
N ARG A 231 -7.33 -12.52 11.68
CA ARG A 231 -8.45 -13.42 11.92
C ARG A 231 -9.61 -12.75 12.67
N GLY A 232 -9.52 -11.45 12.95
CA GLY A 232 -10.57 -10.65 13.60
C GLY A 232 -10.53 -10.65 15.14
N LYS A 233 -9.53 -11.30 15.78
CA LYS A 233 -9.39 -11.22 17.25
C LYS A 233 -8.89 -9.83 17.63
N LEU A 234 -9.64 -9.11 18.49
CA LEU A 234 -9.22 -7.83 19.07
C LEU A 234 -7.99 -8.06 19.97
N LEU A 235 -6.94 -7.33 19.71
CA LEU A 235 -5.70 -7.33 20.47
C LEU A 235 -5.68 -6.18 21.49
N ARG A 236 -6.12 -5.00 21.05
CA ARG A 236 -6.05 -3.76 21.83
C ARG A 236 -6.98 -2.68 21.30
N VAL A 237 -7.32 -1.74 22.17
CA VAL A 237 -7.95 -0.48 21.84
C VAL A 237 -6.99 0.65 22.22
N VAL A 238 -6.85 1.63 21.34
CA VAL A 238 -6.09 2.87 21.55
C VAL A 238 -7.02 4.04 21.27
N THR A 239 -6.98 5.07 22.11
CA THR A 239 -7.84 6.27 21.96
C THR A 239 -6.95 7.49 21.82
N PRO A 240 -6.51 7.83 20.60
CA PRO A 240 -5.77 9.08 20.35
C PRO A 240 -6.69 10.28 20.35
N SER A 241 -6.11 11.47 20.42
CA SER A 241 -6.87 12.72 20.28
C SER A 241 -7.15 12.99 18.79
N SER A 242 -8.42 13.04 18.42
CA SER A 242 -8.90 13.53 17.10
C SER A 242 -8.17 12.94 15.86
N ALA A 243 -7.99 11.62 15.82
CA ALA A 243 -7.36 10.92 14.70
C ALA A 243 -8.12 11.11 13.36
N THR A 244 -7.38 11.26 12.25
CA THR A 244 -7.91 11.31 10.88
C THR A 244 -7.40 10.18 10.02
N GLU A 245 -6.13 9.82 10.17
CA GLU A 245 -5.50 8.72 9.44
C GLU A 245 -4.66 7.88 10.38
N ILE A 246 -4.50 6.62 10.03
CA ILE A 246 -3.71 5.65 10.79
C ILE A 246 -2.86 4.80 9.86
N ALA A 247 -1.67 4.44 10.33
CA ALA A 247 -0.81 3.47 9.69
C ALA A 247 -0.23 2.52 10.73
N VAL A 248 -0.27 1.21 10.47
CA VAL A 248 0.26 0.18 11.38
C VAL A 248 1.30 -0.69 10.69
N ARG A 249 2.44 -0.89 11.37
CA ARG A 249 3.45 -1.84 10.92
C ARG A 249 4.35 -2.30 12.06
N GLY A 250 4.39 -3.60 12.26
CA GLY A 250 5.17 -4.20 13.36
C GLY A 250 4.76 -3.61 14.70
N ASP A 251 5.73 -3.05 15.42
CA ASP A 251 5.52 -2.50 16.76
C ASP A 251 4.94 -1.07 16.77
N TYR A 252 4.72 -0.47 15.63
CA TYR A 252 4.29 0.91 15.51
C TYR A 252 2.87 1.04 14.97
N LEU A 253 2.07 1.82 15.69
CA LEU A 253 0.86 2.45 15.19
C LEU A 253 1.13 3.95 15.12
N VAL A 254 1.01 4.52 13.94
CA VAL A 254 1.19 5.96 13.70
C VAL A 254 -0.16 6.55 13.38
N VAL A 255 -0.46 7.69 13.99
CA VAL A 255 -1.74 8.38 13.90
C VAL A 255 -1.49 9.81 13.44
N LEU A 256 -2.19 10.25 12.42
CA LEU A 256 -2.28 11.64 12.03
C LEU A 256 -3.54 12.23 12.65
N THR A 257 -3.43 13.38 13.33
CA THR A 257 -4.55 14.04 14.00
C THR A 257 -5.04 15.26 13.22
N LYS A 258 -6.27 15.70 13.49
CA LYS A 258 -6.84 16.97 12.96
C LYS A 258 -5.97 18.19 13.29
N THR A 259 -5.23 18.14 14.40
CA THR A 259 -4.32 19.21 14.84
C THR A 259 -2.96 19.14 14.17
N ARG A 260 -2.81 18.34 13.12
CA ARG A 260 -1.56 18.19 12.35
C ARG A 260 -0.42 17.65 13.21
N THR A 261 -0.73 16.69 14.07
CA THR A 261 0.24 16.01 14.90
C THR A 261 0.35 14.56 14.44
N LEU A 262 1.57 14.08 14.24
CA LEU A 262 1.86 12.67 14.16
C LEU A 262 2.09 12.14 15.57
N GLU A 263 1.28 11.20 16.00
CA GLU A 263 1.44 10.47 17.25
C GLU A 263 1.91 9.05 16.96
N VAL A 264 2.92 8.59 17.66
CA VAL A 264 3.47 7.24 17.54
C VAL A 264 3.15 6.46 18.79
N TYR A 265 2.49 5.32 18.60
CA TYR A 265 2.14 4.37 19.65
C TYR A 265 2.88 3.06 19.45
N ASN A 266 3.20 2.39 20.55
CA ASN A 266 3.56 0.98 20.49
C ASN A 266 2.29 0.14 20.28
N SER A 267 2.23 -0.61 19.18
CA SER A 267 1.03 -1.38 18.79
C SER A 267 0.68 -2.50 19.77
N HIS A 268 1.66 -3.01 20.53
CA HIS A 268 1.47 -4.09 21.51
C HIS A 268 0.97 -3.56 22.86
N SER A 269 1.52 -2.44 23.34
CA SER A 269 1.14 -1.88 24.63
C SER A 269 0.05 -0.80 24.56
N GLY A 270 -0.17 -0.21 23.39
CA GLY A 270 -1.06 0.95 23.22
C GLY A 270 -0.49 2.26 23.79
N ARG A 271 0.73 2.23 24.35
CA ARG A 271 1.36 3.42 24.95
C ARG A 271 1.86 4.37 23.88
N ARG A 272 1.54 5.68 24.00
CA ARG A 272 2.12 6.71 23.17
C ARG A 272 3.61 6.85 23.47
N LEU A 273 4.40 6.74 22.43
CA LEU A 273 5.87 6.81 22.50
C LEU A 273 6.35 8.25 22.25
N ARG A 274 5.81 8.92 21.25
CA ARG A 274 6.23 10.24 20.77
C ARG A 274 5.10 10.96 20.04
N SER A 275 5.29 12.28 19.88
CA SER A 275 4.45 13.11 19.01
C SER A 275 5.24 14.31 18.49
N TRP A 276 4.88 14.81 17.32
CA TRP A 276 5.41 16.05 16.72
C TRP A 276 4.49 16.60 15.65
N HIS A 277 4.58 17.90 15.42
CA HIS A 277 3.80 18.57 14.38
C HIS A 277 4.32 18.24 12.97
N VAL A 278 3.41 18.20 12.01
CA VAL A 278 3.69 18.01 10.59
C VAL A 278 3.15 19.16 9.76
N ALA A 279 3.50 19.18 8.48
CA ALA A 279 3.07 20.21 7.55
C ALA A 279 1.54 20.29 7.45
N SER A 280 1.04 21.46 7.12
CA SER A 280 -0.38 21.66 6.81
C SER A 280 -0.78 20.86 5.58
N GLY A 281 -1.99 20.29 5.57
CA GLY A 281 -2.50 19.45 4.49
C GLY A 281 -1.83 18.07 4.43
N ALA A 282 -1.22 17.62 5.54
CA ALA A 282 -0.70 16.26 5.63
C ALA A 282 -1.81 15.21 5.43
N ALA A 283 -1.57 14.26 4.53
CA ALA A 283 -2.47 13.16 4.16
C ALA A 283 -1.66 11.96 3.62
N HIS A 284 -2.33 10.85 3.32
CA HIS A 284 -1.73 9.63 2.79
C HIS A 284 -0.63 9.07 3.70
N LEU A 285 -0.95 8.97 4.99
CA LEU A 285 -0.04 8.46 6.00
C LEU A 285 0.26 6.98 5.75
N ASP A 286 1.54 6.63 5.73
CA ASP A 286 1.98 5.23 5.76
C ASP A 286 3.23 5.05 6.63
N VAL A 287 3.53 3.81 7.03
CA VAL A 287 4.64 3.50 7.93
C VAL A 287 5.37 2.23 7.52
N SER A 288 6.70 2.28 7.57
CA SER A 288 7.55 1.09 7.36
C SER A 288 8.87 1.22 8.09
N ASN A 289 9.34 0.09 8.65
CA ASN A 289 10.59 -0.04 9.40
C ASN A 289 10.77 1.02 10.50
N ARG A 290 11.06 2.03 10.66
CA ARG A 290 11.17 3.10 11.65
C ARG A 290 10.94 4.47 11.00
N LEU A 291 10.28 4.44 9.85
CA LEU A 291 9.94 5.63 9.08
C LEU A 291 8.43 5.73 8.95
N ALA A 292 7.91 6.94 8.94
CA ALA A 292 6.59 7.26 8.44
C ALA A 292 6.73 8.13 7.18
N SER A 293 5.79 7.99 6.27
CA SER A 293 5.66 8.87 5.11
C SER A 293 4.29 9.52 5.09
N TYR A 294 4.22 10.71 4.54
CA TYR A 294 2.96 11.39 4.26
C TYR A 294 3.13 12.37 3.09
N ALA A 295 2.05 12.68 2.42
CA ALA A 295 1.97 13.79 1.50
C ALA A 295 1.62 15.08 2.25
N ALA A 296 2.16 16.20 1.81
CA ALA A 296 1.65 17.53 2.06
C ALA A 296 1.41 18.20 0.70
N PRO A 297 0.72 19.33 0.60
CA PRO A 297 0.55 20.00 -0.67
C PRO A 297 1.90 20.16 -1.38
N HIS A 298 2.02 19.55 -2.55
CA HIS A 298 3.22 19.60 -3.40
C HIS A 298 4.52 19.01 -2.79
N ALA A 299 4.43 18.18 -1.76
CA ALA A 299 5.62 17.58 -1.15
C ALA A 299 5.37 16.19 -0.59
N VAL A 300 6.32 15.28 -0.77
CA VAL A 300 6.37 13.98 -0.10
C VAL A 300 7.41 14.03 1.01
N HIS A 301 6.99 13.69 2.20
CA HIS A 301 7.81 13.69 3.40
C HIS A 301 8.07 12.28 3.91
N VAL A 302 9.26 12.07 4.45
CA VAL A 302 9.60 10.88 5.24
C VAL A 302 10.19 11.32 6.57
N VAL A 303 9.68 10.75 7.66
CA VAL A 303 10.03 11.12 9.03
C VAL A 303 10.52 9.89 9.78
N ARG A 304 11.59 10.04 10.56
CA ARG A 304 12.07 8.98 11.46
C ARG A 304 11.24 8.92 12.73
N LEU A 305 10.65 7.78 13.01
CA LEU A 305 9.81 7.57 14.20
C LEU A 305 10.58 7.77 15.53
N ALA A 306 11.88 7.54 15.54
CA ALA A 306 12.69 7.70 16.75
C ALA A 306 12.96 9.16 17.12
N THR A 307 13.03 10.07 16.15
CA THR A 307 13.53 11.44 16.39
C THR A 307 12.58 12.55 15.91
N GLY A 308 11.57 12.21 15.11
CA GLY A 308 10.72 13.21 14.42
C GLY A 308 11.44 13.98 13.30
N LYS A 309 12.73 13.71 13.07
CA LYS A 309 13.47 14.38 11.98
C LYS A 309 12.97 13.88 10.65
N GLY A 310 12.46 14.80 9.85
CA GLY A 310 11.94 14.56 8.52
C GLY A 310 12.87 15.04 7.42
N THR A 311 12.69 14.47 6.23
CA THR A 311 13.31 14.92 4.99
C THR A 311 12.26 15.02 3.90
N PHE A 312 12.43 15.96 2.99
CA PHE A 312 11.70 15.97 1.74
C PHE A 312 12.25 14.89 0.82
N VAL A 313 11.36 14.06 0.28
CA VAL A 313 11.71 13.10 -0.77
C VAL A 313 11.51 13.71 -2.15
N ALA A 314 10.43 14.46 -2.31
CA ALA A 314 10.10 15.16 -3.53
C ALA A 314 9.38 16.47 -3.22
N ARG A 315 9.64 17.48 -4.02
CA ARG A 315 8.82 18.68 -4.20
C ARG A 315 8.30 18.69 -5.62
N THR A 316 7.05 19.03 -5.80
CA THR A 316 6.39 19.07 -7.12
C THR A 316 5.45 20.26 -7.18
N GLY A 317 5.26 20.85 -8.34
CA GLY A 317 4.19 21.82 -8.58
C GLY A 317 2.83 21.18 -8.79
N ALA A 318 2.76 19.84 -8.80
CA ALA A 318 1.55 19.08 -9.07
C ALA A 318 1.03 18.41 -7.79
N GLU A 319 -0.22 17.99 -7.81
CA GLU A 319 -0.88 17.29 -6.71
C GLU A 319 -0.30 15.89 -6.52
N ILE A 320 -0.17 15.48 -5.26
CA ILE A 320 0.24 14.13 -4.89
C ILE A 320 -1.01 13.32 -4.61
N ARG A 321 -1.23 12.27 -5.41
CA ARG A 321 -2.43 11.43 -5.39
C ARG A 321 -2.35 10.23 -4.46
N GLY A 322 -1.17 9.92 -3.97
CA GLY A 322 -0.98 8.81 -3.04
C GLY A 322 0.48 8.63 -2.66
N VAL A 323 0.70 8.14 -1.45
CA VAL A 323 2.01 7.80 -0.92
C VAL A 323 1.92 6.47 -0.19
N GLN A 324 2.85 5.56 -0.45
CA GLN A 324 2.93 4.27 0.23
C GLN A 324 4.37 3.90 0.55
N LEU A 325 4.61 3.41 1.77
CA LEU A 325 5.93 3.11 2.28
C LEU A 325 6.04 1.64 2.71
N GLU A 326 6.92 0.91 2.07
CA GLU A 326 7.20 -0.50 2.33
C GLU A 326 8.70 -0.70 2.67
N PRO A 327 9.11 -1.86 3.22
CA PRO A 327 10.53 -2.13 3.44
C PRO A 327 11.42 -2.00 2.19
N ALA A 328 10.87 -2.18 1.01
CA ALA A 328 11.57 -2.02 -0.26
C ALA A 328 11.84 -0.54 -0.61
N GLY A 329 10.96 0.37 -0.20
CA GLY A 329 11.04 1.80 -0.51
C GLY A 329 9.71 2.51 -0.43
N LEU A 330 9.66 3.70 -1.00
CA LEU A 330 8.53 4.59 -1.05
C LEU A 330 8.01 4.67 -2.49
N ALA A 331 6.71 4.49 -2.67
CA ALA A 331 6.01 4.79 -3.91
C ALA A 331 5.12 6.01 -3.73
N TYR A 332 5.03 6.85 -4.74
CA TYR A 332 4.08 7.96 -4.78
C TYR A 332 3.63 8.23 -6.20
N ALA A 333 2.42 8.78 -6.32
CA ALA A 333 1.86 9.22 -7.59
C ALA A 333 1.66 10.74 -7.60
N ILE A 334 1.92 11.35 -8.73
CA ILE A 334 1.73 12.81 -8.95
C ILE A 334 1.04 13.03 -10.28
N ASP A 335 0.22 14.06 -10.34
CA ASP A 335 -0.36 14.53 -11.58
C ASP A 335 0.72 15.13 -12.49
N GLY A 336 0.52 15.00 -13.76
CA GLY A 336 1.30 15.63 -14.80
C GLY A 336 0.47 16.67 -15.56
N PRO A 337 1.09 17.40 -16.48
CA PRO A 337 0.38 18.31 -17.36
C PRO A 337 -0.57 17.52 -18.28
N HIS A 338 -1.64 18.18 -18.78
CA HIS A 338 -2.58 17.61 -19.75
C HIS A 338 -3.19 16.26 -19.32
N GLU A 339 -3.65 16.19 -18.07
CA GLU A 339 -4.30 14.99 -17.49
C GLU A 339 -3.42 13.72 -17.50
N THR A 340 -2.11 13.86 -17.63
CA THR A 340 -1.18 12.74 -17.47
C THR A 340 -0.83 12.51 -16.00
N GLY A 341 -0.08 11.46 -15.73
CA GLY A 341 0.42 11.18 -14.39
C GLY A 341 1.82 10.57 -14.38
N LYS A 342 2.35 10.42 -13.20
CA LYS A 342 3.62 9.76 -12.98
C LYS A 342 3.62 8.98 -11.68
N VAL A 343 4.05 7.72 -11.73
CA VAL A 343 4.33 6.89 -10.56
C VAL A 343 5.84 6.83 -10.35
N VAL A 344 6.28 7.11 -9.14
CA VAL A 344 7.70 7.14 -8.75
C VAL A 344 7.93 6.15 -7.62
N PHE A 345 9.04 5.43 -7.70
CA PHE A 345 9.55 4.58 -6.65
C PHE A 345 10.93 5.04 -6.20
N VAL A 346 11.10 5.25 -4.90
CA VAL A 346 12.36 5.61 -4.26
C VAL A 346 12.81 4.45 -3.37
N PRO A 347 13.92 3.77 -3.67
CA PRO A 347 14.41 2.67 -2.87
C PRO A 347 14.69 3.08 -1.40
N MET A 348 14.48 2.18 -0.45
CA MET A 348 14.69 2.43 0.98
C MET A 348 16.11 2.92 1.29
N SER A 349 17.13 2.46 0.56
CA SER A 349 18.52 2.89 0.72
C SER A 349 18.75 4.39 0.47
N ARG A 350 17.84 5.05 -0.25
CA ARG A 350 17.87 6.50 -0.46
C ARG A 350 17.14 7.29 0.63
N LEU A 351 16.19 6.68 1.30
CA LEU A 351 15.40 7.28 2.37
C LEU A 351 16.16 7.29 3.70
N GLN A 352 17.14 6.39 3.84
CA GLN A 352 17.99 6.33 5.01
C GLN A 352 19.16 7.28 4.84
N PRO A 353 19.51 8.13 5.84
CA PRO A 353 20.73 8.93 5.75
C PRO A 353 21.94 8.01 5.76
N LYS A 354 22.98 8.42 5.06
CA LYS A 354 24.29 7.76 5.15
C LYS A 354 24.69 7.63 6.60
N PRO A 355 25.18 6.44 7.06
CA PRO A 355 25.97 6.41 8.27
C PRO A 355 27.11 7.44 8.09
N ARG A 356 27.27 8.34 9.04
CA ARG A 356 28.47 9.15 9.10
C ARG A 356 29.60 8.15 9.36
N LEU A 357 30.48 7.97 8.40
CA LEU A 357 31.77 7.36 8.64
C LEU A 357 32.45 8.27 9.65
N GLY A 358 32.50 7.83 10.90
CA GLY A 358 33.27 8.45 11.97
C GLY A 358 34.77 8.25 11.74
#